data_ee0c15fb048b14e11c1915889b039791
#
_entry.id   ee0c15fb048b14e11c1915889b039791
#
_cell.length_a   1.000
_cell.length_b   1.000
_cell.length_c   1.000
_cell.angle_alpha   90.00
_cell.angle_beta   90.00
_cell.angle_gamma   90.00
#
_symmetry.space_group_name_H-M   'P 1'
#
loop_
_entity.id
_entity.type
_entity.pdbx_description
1 polymer ?
#
loop_
_entity_poly.entity_id
_entity_poly.type
_entity_poly.pdbx_seq_one_letter_code
_entity_poly.pdbx_strand_id
1 'polypeptide(L)'
;RNGGGAGTKAPPADADGAALRKLMADYRSLAASSAARKLSALRQFFAFLLDEGERADNPALDIARPATRRPLPRILTHADVERLFEQAGEEASGEAPPASALRMLLLLELLYGSGLRASELVSLLRRAVAGEREYLIIRGKGDKERLVPLSQRARAAFDRWLPLLADGSPWLFPSGKAHISRVRLFQMLRELAARAGIDPTAISPHVLRHAFATHLLEGGADLRALQLMLGHADIATTEIYTHVDSRRLVELVNKRHPLARMDGVDLAEPSS
;
A
#
# COMPACT_ATOMS: atom_id res chain seq x y z
N ARG A 1 19.26 -16.72 -54.51
CA ARG A 1 19.43 -17.88 -53.62
C ARG A 1 19.98 -17.39 -52.29
N ASN A 2 19.14 -17.18 -51.31
CA ASN A 2 19.55 -17.20 -49.90
C ASN A 2 18.31 -17.51 -49.10
N GLY A 3 18.22 -18.77 -48.70
CA GLY A 3 17.22 -19.26 -47.77
C GLY A 3 17.54 -18.74 -46.35
N GLY A 4 16.82 -17.74 -45.92
CA GLY A 4 16.77 -17.33 -44.49
C GLY A 4 15.82 -18.29 -43.77
N GLY A 5 16.36 -19.26 -43.05
CA GLY A 5 15.60 -20.12 -42.18
C GLY A 5 15.00 -19.27 -41.05
N ALA A 6 13.70 -18.99 -41.13
CA ALA A 6 12.90 -18.55 -40.00
C ALA A 6 12.86 -19.70 -38.98
N GLY A 7 13.75 -19.63 -38.00
CA GLY A 7 13.66 -20.48 -36.83
C GLY A 7 12.34 -20.21 -36.12
N THR A 8 11.37 -21.09 -36.34
CA THR A 8 10.13 -21.13 -35.57
C THR A 8 10.52 -21.30 -34.08
N LYS A 9 10.47 -20.21 -33.32
CA LYS A 9 10.58 -20.31 -31.86
C LYS A 9 9.42 -21.18 -31.40
N ALA A 10 9.74 -22.33 -30.81
CA ALA A 10 8.73 -23.18 -30.18
C ALA A 10 7.84 -22.35 -29.25
N PRO A 11 6.54 -22.65 -29.18
CA PRO A 11 5.64 -21.96 -28.26
C PRO A 11 6.19 -21.98 -26.84
N PRO A 12 5.99 -20.94 -26.03
CA PRO A 12 6.45 -20.90 -24.65
C PRO A 12 5.98 -22.10 -23.80
N ALA A 13 4.83 -22.67 -24.15
CA ALA A 13 4.25 -23.85 -23.51
C ALA A 13 5.11 -25.11 -23.69
N ASP A 14 5.87 -25.24 -24.78
CA ASP A 14 6.70 -26.40 -25.09
C ASP A 14 8.13 -26.31 -24.54
N ALA A 15 8.44 -25.22 -23.85
CA ALA A 15 9.79 -25.02 -23.32
C ALA A 15 10.14 -26.10 -22.28
N ASP A 16 11.31 -26.69 -22.44
CA ASP A 16 11.87 -27.66 -21.49
C ASP A 16 12.72 -26.96 -20.40
N GLY A 17 13.17 -27.70 -19.41
CA GLY A 17 14.01 -27.20 -18.34
C GLY A 17 15.35 -26.63 -18.83
N ALA A 18 15.89 -27.10 -19.98
CA ALA A 18 17.14 -26.57 -20.55
C ALA A 18 16.91 -25.19 -21.17
N ALA A 19 15.84 -25.01 -21.94
CA ALA A 19 15.43 -23.73 -22.50
C ALA A 19 15.17 -22.68 -21.40
N LEU A 20 14.49 -23.10 -20.32
CA LEU A 20 14.22 -22.21 -19.18
C LEU A 20 15.50 -21.83 -18.41
N ARG A 21 16.43 -22.77 -18.22
CA ARG A 21 17.74 -22.45 -17.62
C ARG A 21 18.51 -21.46 -18.48
N LYS A 22 18.51 -21.60 -19.80
CA LYS A 22 19.12 -20.64 -20.73
C LYS A 22 18.46 -19.27 -20.62
N LEU A 23 17.13 -19.20 -20.63
CA LEU A 23 16.37 -17.95 -20.42
C LEU A 23 16.73 -17.28 -19.08
N MET A 24 16.82 -18.07 -18.01
CA MET A 24 17.21 -17.55 -16.70
C MET A 24 18.67 -17.12 -16.64
N ALA A 25 19.56 -17.69 -17.45
CA ALA A 25 20.94 -17.23 -17.61
C ALA A 25 20.99 -15.86 -18.30
N ASP A 26 20.14 -15.60 -19.30
CA ASP A 26 20.02 -14.29 -19.95
C ASP A 26 19.49 -13.22 -18.97
N TYR A 27 18.74 -13.63 -17.95
CA TYR A 27 18.25 -12.75 -16.88
C TYR A 27 19.28 -12.47 -15.77
N ARG A 28 20.50 -13.02 -15.82
CA ARG A 28 21.56 -12.72 -14.84
C ARG A 28 21.99 -11.26 -14.85
N SER A 29 21.81 -10.55 -15.98
CA SER A 29 22.02 -9.10 -16.06
C SER A 29 20.98 -8.26 -15.35
N LEU A 30 19.83 -8.86 -14.99
CA LEU A 30 18.78 -8.18 -14.23
C LEU A 30 19.09 -8.20 -12.73
N ALA A 31 18.48 -7.26 -12.00
CA ALA A 31 18.47 -7.32 -10.54
C ALA A 31 17.89 -8.70 -10.07
N ALA A 32 18.51 -9.30 -9.06
CA ALA A 32 18.14 -10.63 -8.56
C ALA A 32 16.65 -10.75 -8.19
N SER A 33 16.05 -9.67 -7.66
CA SER A 33 14.61 -9.59 -7.38
C SER A 33 13.73 -9.66 -8.65
N SER A 34 14.19 -9.06 -9.75
CA SER A 34 13.51 -9.10 -11.04
C SER A 34 13.59 -10.50 -11.66
N ALA A 35 14.75 -11.12 -11.62
CA ALA A 35 14.94 -12.50 -12.07
C ALA A 35 14.09 -13.49 -11.25
N ALA A 36 14.05 -13.34 -9.92
CA ALA A 36 13.22 -14.15 -9.04
C ALA A 36 11.71 -13.99 -9.34
N ARG A 37 11.25 -12.77 -9.65
CA ARG A 37 9.85 -12.52 -10.07
C ARG A 37 9.51 -13.21 -11.38
N LYS A 38 10.40 -13.13 -12.37
CA LYS A 38 10.23 -13.83 -13.66
C LYS A 38 10.16 -15.33 -13.47
N LEU A 39 11.04 -15.92 -12.65
CA LEU A 39 11.00 -17.35 -12.33
C LEU A 39 9.68 -17.73 -11.63
N SER A 40 9.18 -16.91 -10.72
CA SER A 40 7.88 -17.14 -10.08
C SER A 40 6.74 -17.14 -11.09
N ALA A 41 6.74 -16.22 -12.05
CA ALA A 41 5.74 -16.18 -13.12
C ALA A 41 5.80 -17.43 -14.01
N LEU A 42 7.00 -17.89 -14.37
CA LEU A 42 7.18 -19.14 -15.13
C LEU A 42 6.66 -20.35 -14.36
N ARG A 43 6.96 -20.45 -13.07
CA ARG A 43 6.44 -21.56 -12.24
C ARG A 43 4.91 -21.59 -12.18
N GLN A 44 4.28 -20.43 -12.04
CA GLN A 44 2.82 -20.33 -12.06
C GLN A 44 2.23 -20.66 -13.41
N PHE A 45 2.86 -20.22 -14.51
CA PHE A 45 2.43 -20.54 -15.87
C PHE A 45 2.47 -22.04 -16.14
N PHE A 46 3.59 -22.71 -15.80
CA PHE A 46 3.70 -24.15 -16.02
C PHE A 46 2.87 -24.98 -15.02
N ALA A 47 2.62 -24.47 -13.81
CA ALA A 47 1.66 -25.09 -12.89
C ALA A 47 0.24 -25.06 -13.47
N PHE A 48 -0.16 -23.92 -14.05
CA PHE A 48 -1.44 -23.79 -14.73
C PHE A 48 -1.58 -24.79 -15.90
N LEU A 49 -0.55 -24.93 -16.76
CA LEU A 49 -0.57 -25.91 -17.86
C LEU A 49 -0.63 -27.35 -17.37
N LEU A 50 -0.01 -27.65 -16.24
CA LEU A 50 -0.10 -28.96 -15.60
C LEU A 50 -1.51 -29.23 -15.06
N ASP A 51 -2.12 -28.25 -14.40
CA ASP A 51 -3.48 -28.34 -13.84
C ASP A 51 -4.56 -28.47 -14.93
N GLU A 52 -4.36 -27.81 -16.10
CA GLU A 52 -5.24 -27.94 -17.27
C GLU A 52 -5.00 -29.20 -18.08
N GLY A 53 -4.02 -30.03 -17.72
CA GLY A 53 -3.68 -31.25 -18.43
C GLY A 53 -2.96 -31.06 -19.78
N GLU A 54 -2.55 -29.81 -20.08
CA GLU A 54 -1.80 -29.46 -21.29
C GLU A 54 -0.33 -29.95 -21.24
N ARG A 55 0.18 -30.25 -20.02
CA ARG A 55 1.51 -30.82 -19.77
C ARG A 55 1.47 -31.85 -18.65
N ALA A 56 2.47 -32.76 -18.67
CA ALA A 56 2.65 -33.75 -17.62
C ALA A 56 3.66 -33.31 -16.54
N ASP A 57 4.35 -32.17 -16.73
CA ASP A 57 5.42 -31.69 -15.85
C ASP A 57 5.43 -30.17 -15.71
N ASN A 58 6.13 -29.68 -14.68
CA ASN A 58 6.45 -28.25 -14.53
C ASN A 58 7.98 -28.05 -14.57
N PRO A 59 8.55 -27.78 -15.75
CA PRO A 59 10.00 -27.69 -15.94
C PRO A 59 10.67 -26.51 -15.23
N ALA A 60 9.89 -25.60 -14.63
CA ALA A 60 10.42 -24.45 -13.88
C ALA A 60 10.65 -24.79 -12.39
N LEU A 61 10.22 -25.92 -11.89
CA LEU A 61 10.39 -26.30 -10.46
C LEU A 61 11.86 -26.50 -10.10
N ASP A 62 12.63 -27.16 -10.98
CA ASP A 62 14.03 -27.51 -10.73
C ASP A 62 15.02 -26.35 -10.95
N ILE A 63 14.52 -25.17 -11.34
CA ILE A 63 15.37 -23.99 -11.52
C ILE A 63 15.61 -23.36 -10.18
N ALA A 64 16.89 -23.27 -9.78
CA ALA A 64 17.28 -22.59 -8.54
C ALA A 64 16.83 -21.13 -8.51
N ARG A 65 16.28 -20.69 -7.40
CA ARG A 65 15.96 -19.28 -7.21
C ARG A 65 17.25 -18.44 -7.18
N PRO A 66 17.28 -17.31 -7.90
CA PRO A 66 18.38 -16.36 -7.74
C PRO A 66 18.53 -15.99 -6.27
N ALA A 67 19.77 -16.02 -5.75
CA ALA A 67 20.06 -15.61 -4.40
C ALA A 67 19.78 -14.09 -4.29
N THR A 68 18.70 -13.74 -3.63
CA THR A 68 18.40 -12.36 -3.29
C THR A 68 18.98 -12.10 -1.89
N ARG A 69 20.03 -11.31 -1.79
CA ARG A 69 20.33 -10.65 -0.52
C ARG A 69 19.12 -9.74 -0.24
N ARG A 70 18.22 -10.15 0.65
CA ARG A 70 17.26 -9.24 1.23
C ARG A 70 18.03 -8.38 2.23
N PRO A 71 18.27 -7.10 1.95
CA PRO A 71 18.62 -6.20 3.03
C PRO A 71 17.48 -6.31 4.06
N LEU A 72 17.82 -6.29 5.33
CA LEU A 72 16.82 -6.20 6.39
C LEU A 72 15.84 -5.07 6.01
N PRO A 73 14.53 -5.30 6.09
CA PRO A 73 13.56 -4.25 5.82
C PRO A 73 13.91 -3.04 6.69
N ARG A 74 14.20 -1.90 6.08
CA ARG A 74 14.30 -0.65 6.83
C ARG A 74 12.89 -0.31 7.28
N ILE A 75 12.62 -0.49 8.55
CA ILE A 75 11.37 -0.09 9.18
C ILE A 75 11.56 1.40 9.51
N LEU A 76 10.58 2.22 9.12
CA LEU A 76 10.53 3.60 9.59
C LEU A 76 10.30 3.57 11.10
N THR A 77 11.14 4.26 11.84
CA THR A 77 10.97 4.42 13.28
C THR A 77 9.81 5.37 13.59
N HIS A 78 9.33 5.37 14.83
CA HIS A 78 8.35 6.37 15.29
C HIS A 78 8.85 7.79 15.02
N ALA A 79 10.12 8.09 15.36
CA ALA A 79 10.72 9.39 15.12
C ALA A 79 10.80 9.77 13.63
N ASP A 80 11.02 8.80 12.72
CA ASP A 80 10.97 9.08 11.28
C ASP A 80 9.56 9.46 10.83
N VAL A 81 8.56 8.76 11.35
CA VAL A 81 7.15 9.06 11.04
C VAL A 81 6.74 10.41 11.61
N GLU A 82 7.12 10.72 12.85
CA GLU A 82 6.87 12.02 13.49
C GLU A 82 7.44 13.15 12.62
N ARG A 83 8.70 13.07 12.20
CA ARG A 83 9.32 14.06 11.31
C ARG A 83 8.60 14.22 9.97
N LEU A 84 8.08 13.13 9.39
CA LEU A 84 7.28 13.21 8.17
C LEU A 84 5.99 13.99 8.38
N PHE A 85 5.32 13.77 9.52
CA PHE A 85 4.07 14.47 9.85
C PHE A 85 4.30 15.90 10.27
N GLU A 86 5.37 16.21 11.00
CA GLU A 86 5.78 17.56 11.33
C GLU A 86 6.03 18.37 10.05
N GLN A 87 6.86 17.85 9.15
CA GLN A 87 7.16 18.51 7.87
C GLN A 87 5.89 18.73 7.02
N ALA A 88 5.04 17.71 6.89
CA ALA A 88 3.79 17.83 6.15
C ALA A 88 2.80 18.79 6.81
N GLY A 89 2.77 18.82 8.14
CA GLY A 89 1.95 19.72 8.93
C GLY A 89 2.40 21.18 8.80
N GLU A 90 3.70 21.43 8.89
CA GLU A 90 4.30 22.76 8.67
C GLU A 90 3.98 23.30 7.28
N GLU A 91 4.20 22.51 6.23
CA GLU A 91 3.87 22.87 4.84
C GLU A 91 2.37 23.15 4.63
N ALA A 92 1.53 22.44 5.37
CA ALA A 92 0.07 22.61 5.34
C ALA A 92 -0.43 23.70 6.32
N SER A 93 0.42 24.35 7.09
CA SER A 93 0.05 25.39 8.05
C SER A 93 -0.13 26.77 7.38
N GLY A 94 -0.59 27.75 8.18
CA GLY A 94 -0.81 29.13 7.73
C GLY A 94 -2.21 29.39 7.18
N GLU A 95 -2.48 30.66 6.83
CA GLU A 95 -3.81 31.12 6.38
C GLU A 95 -4.19 30.61 4.99
N ALA A 96 -3.21 30.47 4.08
CA ALA A 96 -3.44 30.03 2.70
C ALA A 96 -2.37 29.00 2.26
N PRO A 97 -2.37 27.80 2.83
CA PRO A 97 -1.39 26.79 2.46
C PRO A 97 -1.64 26.28 1.03
N PRO A 98 -0.59 25.93 0.29
CA PRO A 98 -0.74 25.43 -1.06
C PRO A 98 -1.55 24.11 -1.08
N ALA A 99 -2.44 23.96 -2.07
CA ALA A 99 -3.26 22.77 -2.24
C ALA A 99 -2.43 21.46 -2.30
N SER A 100 -1.19 21.53 -2.81
CA SER A 100 -0.27 20.40 -2.84
C SER A 100 0.14 19.92 -1.44
N ALA A 101 0.31 20.83 -0.48
CA ALA A 101 0.64 20.51 0.90
C ALA A 101 -0.56 19.87 1.62
N LEU A 102 -1.75 20.44 1.48
CA LEU A 102 -2.98 19.86 2.03
C LEU A 102 -3.26 18.47 1.49
N ARG A 103 -3.05 18.28 0.18
CA ARG A 103 -3.15 16.96 -0.45
C ARG A 103 -2.13 15.99 0.14
N MET A 104 -0.88 16.42 0.32
CA MET A 104 0.18 15.56 0.85
C MET A 104 -0.10 15.12 2.28
N LEU A 105 -0.55 16.05 3.13
CA LEU A 105 -0.95 15.76 4.50
C LEU A 105 -2.06 14.71 4.54
N LEU A 106 -3.13 14.87 3.75
CA LEU A 106 -4.21 13.89 3.68
C LEU A 106 -3.74 12.54 3.15
N LEU A 107 -2.89 12.51 2.11
CA LEU A 107 -2.30 11.27 1.60
C LEU A 107 -1.51 10.53 2.69
N LEU A 108 -0.73 11.25 3.49
CA LEU A 108 0.06 10.69 4.58
C LEU A 108 -0.84 10.15 5.70
N GLU A 109 -1.87 10.91 6.12
CA GLU A 109 -2.86 10.48 7.11
C GLU A 109 -3.58 9.18 6.68
N LEU A 110 -3.92 9.05 5.40
CA LEU A 110 -4.60 7.85 4.90
C LEU A 110 -3.66 6.65 4.73
N LEU A 111 -2.39 6.87 4.38
CA LEU A 111 -1.42 5.78 4.26
C LEU A 111 -1.01 5.23 5.62
N TYR A 112 -0.65 6.12 6.54
CA TYR A 112 -0.16 5.75 7.86
C TYR A 112 -1.26 5.71 8.90
N GLY A 113 -2.19 6.68 8.91
CA GLY A 113 -3.27 6.73 9.91
C GLY A 113 -4.39 5.71 9.69
N SER A 114 -4.55 5.23 8.45
CA SER A 114 -5.61 4.27 8.09
C SER A 114 -5.08 3.01 7.39
N GLY A 115 -3.80 2.94 7.13
CA GLY A 115 -3.14 1.78 6.55
C GLY A 115 -3.64 1.38 5.17
N LEU A 116 -4.08 2.31 4.33
CA LEU A 116 -4.55 2.02 2.97
C LEU A 116 -3.44 1.49 2.06
N ARG A 117 -3.80 0.60 1.11
CA ARG A 117 -2.89 0.25 0.02
C ARG A 117 -2.73 1.42 -0.94
N ALA A 118 -1.54 1.56 -1.55
CA ALA A 118 -1.30 2.62 -2.53
C ALA A 118 -2.33 2.65 -3.68
N SER A 119 -2.74 1.47 -4.17
CA SER A 119 -3.75 1.36 -5.23
C SER A 119 -5.12 1.82 -4.77
N GLU A 120 -5.53 1.49 -3.55
CA GLU A 120 -6.80 1.91 -2.96
C GLU A 120 -6.81 3.42 -2.74
N LEU A 121 -5.73 3.96 -2.19
CA LEU A 121 -5.61 5.38 -1.91
C LEU A 121 -5.68 6.24 -3.18
N VAL A 122 -4.89 5.91 -4.21
CA VAL A 122 -4.86 6.75 -5.42
C VAL A 122 -6.17 6.72 -6.18
N SER A 123 -6.91 5.59 -6.15
CA SER A 123 -8.20 5.42 -6.82
C SER A 123 -9.41 5.70 -5.90
N LEU A 124 -9.20 6.35 -4.75
CA LEU A 124 -10.26 6.65 -3.82
C LEU A 124 -11.24 7.66 -4.42
N LEU A 125 -12.54 7.34 -4.36
CA LEU A 125 -13.59 8.21 -4.86
C LEU A 125 -14.01 9.22 -3.78
N ARG A 126 -14.43 10.42 -4.17
CA ARG A 126 -14.99 11.43 -3.25
C ARG A 126 -16.14 10.86 -2.42
N ARG A 127 -17.01 10.05 -3.05
CA ARG A 127 -18.16 9.41 -2.38
C ARG A 127 -17.81 8.32 -1.37
N ALA A 128 -16.55 7.84 -1.35
CA ALA A 128 -16.12 6.85 -0.37
C ALA A 128 -16.03 7.45 1.05
N VAL A 129 -16.00 8.77 1.14
CA VAL A 129 -16.07 9.51 2.41
C VAL A 129 -17.55 9.66 2.77
N ALA A 130 -18.13 8.66 3.42
CA ALA A 130 -19.54 8.61 3.78
C ALA A 130 -19.80 9.03 5.23
N GLY A 131 -21.02 9.49 5.51
CA GLY A 131 -21.55 9.76 6.84
C GLY A 131 -20.81 10.86 7.58
N GLU A 132 -20.73 10.74 8.90
CA GLU A 132 -19.99 11.66 9.80
C GLU A 132 -18.47 11.56 9.66
N ARG A 133 -17.99 10.92 8.60
CA ARG A 133 -16.57 10.71 8.26
C ARG A 133 -15.76 9.96 9.33
N GLU A 134 -16.41 9.06 10.06
CA GLU A 134 -15.69 8.21 11.01
C GLU A 134 -14.92 7.07 10.32
N TYR A 135 -15.34 6.69 9.11
CA TYR A 135 -14.72 5.60 8.34
C TYR A 135 -14.85 5.81 6.83
N LEU A 136 -14.00 5.11 6.09
CA LEU A 136 -14.06 4.95 4.64
C LEU A 136 -14.60 3.56 4.29
N ILE A 137 -15.38 3.48 3.22
CA ILE A 137 -15.75 2.20 2.60
C ILE A 137 -14.76 1.95 1.46
N ILE A 138 -13.92 0.93 1.61
CA ILE A 138 -12.90 0.56 0.63
C ILE A 138 -13.28 -0.76 -0.03
N ARG A 139 -13.33 -0.77 -1.35
CA ARG A 139 -13.51 -1.98 -2.15
C ARG A 139 -12.18 -2.66 -2.38
N GLY A 140 -12.06 -3.90 -1.96
CA GLY A 140 -10.88 -4.74 -2.12
C GLY A 140 -10.97 -5.71 -3.30
N LYS A 141 -10.06 -6.69 -3.33
CA LYS A 141 -10.06 -7.77 -4.34
C LYS A 141 -11.36 -8.59 -4.22
N GLY A 142 -12.01 -8.88 -5.37
CA GLY A 142 -13.26 -9.66 -5.40
C GLY A 142 -14.49 -8.86 -4.99
N ASP A 143 -14.47 -7.54 -5.14
CA ASP A 143 -15.57 -6.61 -4.83
C ASP A 143 -16.04 -6.62 -3.35
N LYS A 144 -15.20 -7.17 -2.47
CA LYS A 144 -15.46 -7.16 -1.03
C LYS A 144 -15.19 -5.78 -0.46
N GLU A 145 -16.17 -5.22 0.23
CA GLU A 145 -16.03 -3.94 0.91
C GLU A 145 -15.50 -4.14 2.34
N ARG A 146 -14.71 -3.19 2.81
CA ARG A 146 -14.30 -3.11 4.21
C ARG A 146 -14.38 -1.69 4.72
N LEU A 147 -14.68 -1.56 6.00
CA LEU A 147 -14.61 -0.29 6.71
C LEU A 147 -13.17 -0.02 7.17
N VAL A 148 -12.71 1.19 6.94
CA VAL A 148 -11.40 1.67 7.39
C VAL A 148 -11.65 2.88 8.28
N PRO A 149 -11.31 2.82 9.59
CA PRO A 149 -11.53 3.92 10.51
C PRO A 149 -10.65 5.11 10.14
N LEU A 150 -11.17 6.31 10.37
CA LEU A 150 -10.47 7.57 10.19
C LEU A 150 -10.11 8.16 11.55
N SER A 151 -8.85 8.52 11.74
CA SER A 151 -8.40 9.31 12.88
C SER A 151 -9.02 10.73 12.85
N GLN A 152 -9.02 11.42 13.99
CA GLN A 152 -9.42 12.84 14.04
C GLN A 152 -8.57 13.68 13.12
N ARG A 153 -7.25 13.41 13.04
CA ARG A 153 -6.31 14.10 12.16
C ARG A 153 -6.66 13.90 10.68
N ALA A 154 -6.98 12.66 10.28
CA ALA A 154 -7.42 12.37 8.91
C ALA A 154 -8.71 13.12 8.57
N ARG A 155 -9.67 13.20 9.51
CA ARG A 155 -10.90 13.98 9.33
C ARG A 155 -10.62 15.46 9.15
N ALA A 156 -9.79 16.06 10.00
CA ALA A 156 -9.38 17.46 9.89
C ALA A 156 -8.66 17.73 8.54
N ALA A 157 -7.82 16.82 8.08
CA ALA A 157 -7.17 16.92 6.77
C ALA A 157 -8.18 16.83 5.62
N PHE A 158 -9.23 16.00 5.73
CA PHE A 158 -10.34 15.96 4.76
C PHE A 158 -11.08 17.29 4.69
N ASP A 159 -11.42 17.90 5.84
CA ASP A 159 -12.15 19.16 5.90
C ASP A 159 -11.41 20.29 5.20
N ARG A 160 -10.09 20.27 5.25
CA ARG A 160 -9.23 21.24 4.57
C ARG A 160 -9.03 20.94 3.08
N TRP A 161 -9.05 19.66 2.67
CA TRP A 161 -8.80 19.27 1.30
C TRP A 161 -10.04 19.29 0.41
N LEU A 162 -11.20 18.81 0.91
CA LEU A 162 -12.41 18.65 0.10
C LEU A 162 -12.91 19.94 -0.56
N PRO A 163 -12.87 21.12 0.10
CA PRO A 163 -13.32 22.36 -0.51
C PRO A 163 -12.48 22.82 -1.71
N LEU A 164 -11.25 22.29 -1.83
CA LEU A 164 -10.33 22.65 -2.92
C LEU A 164 -10.53 21.78 -4.18
N LEU A 165 -11.36 20.75 -4.08
CA LEU A 165 -11.62 19.86 -5.21
C LEU A 165 -12.59 20.53 -6.19
N ALA A 166 -12.15 20.64 -7.45
CA ALA A 166 -13.02 21.08 -8.53
C ALA A 166 -14.27 20.20 -8.67
N ASP A 167 -15.38 20.78 -9.05
CA ASP A 167 -16.60 20.06 -9.35
C ASP A 167 -16.43 19.17 -10.56
N GLY A 168 -17.11 18.00 -10.54
CA GLY A 168 -17.13 17.04 -11.64
C GLY A 168 -16.04 15.94 -11.57
N SER A 169 -15.00 16.06 -10.76
CA SER A 169 -14.08 14.93 -10.57
C SER A 169 -14.64 13.89 -9.60
N PRO A 170 -14.75 12.61 -9.97
CA PRO A 170 -15.17 11.57 -9.05
C PRO A 170 -14.07 11.20 -8.05
N TRP A 171 -12.82 11.59 -8.32
CA TRP A 171 -11.65 11.16 -7.57
C TRP A 171 -11.36 12.09 -6.38
N LEU A 172 -10.93 11.51 -5.27
CA LEU A 172 -10.45 12.28 -4.12
C LEU A 172 -9.09 12.95 -4.41
N PHE A 173 -8.25 12.30 -5.22
CA PHE A 173 -6.94 12.81 -5.62
C PHE A 173 -6.86 12.89 -7.15
N PRO A 174 -7.48 13.91 -7.76
CA PRO A 174 -7.52 14.04 -9.21
C PRO A 174 -6.15 14.39 -9.80
N SER A 175 -5.94 13.93 -11.05
CA SER A 175 -4.81 14.30 -11.91
C SER A 175 -5.29 14.30 -13.36
N GLY A 176 -5.61 15.47 -13.90
CA GLY A 176 -6.28 15.62 -15.16
C GLY A 176 -7.65 14.91 -15.17
N LYS A 177 -7.86 14.02 -16.15
CA LYS A 177 -9.12 13.24 -16.28
C LYS A 177 -9.16 11.99 -15.40
N ALA A 178 -8.06 11.64 -14.74
CA ALA A 178 -7.93 10.44 -13.90
C ALA A 178 -7.53 10.82 -12.46
N HIS A 179 -7.21 9.83 -11.67
CA HIS A 179 -6.59 10.01 -10.35
C HIS A 179 -5.06 10.05 -10.46
N ILE A 180 -4.37 10.50 -9.40
CA ILE A 180 -2.91 10.43 -9.32
C ILE A 180 -2.42 8.99 -9.52
N SER A 181 -1.28 8.82 -10.18
CA SER A 181 -0.69 7.50 -10.35
C SER A 181 0.04 7.04 -9.08
N ARG A 182 0.21 5.71 -8.93
CA ARG A 182 1.03 5.14 -7.86
C ARG A 182 2.49 5.63 -7.94
N VAL A 183 2.99 5.86 -9.14
CA VAL A 183 4.34 6.40 -9.36
C VAL A 183 4.43 7.83 -8.81
N ARG A 184 3.42 8.67 -9.09
CA ARG A 184 3.40 10.04 -8.57
C ARG A 184 3.28 10.08 -7.05
N LEU A 185 2.42 9.24 -6.46
CA LEU A 185 2.34 9.09 -5.01
C LEU A 185 3.72 8.73 -4.40
N PHE A 186 4.40 7.77 -5.01
CA PHE A 186 5.74 7.36 -4.56
C PHE A 186 6.78 8.50 -4.65
N GLN A 187 6.74 9.28 -5.74
CA GLN A 187 7.61 10.45 -5.90
C GLN A 187 7.34 11.51 -4.83
N MET A 188 6.06 11.83 -4.61
CA MET A 188 5.65 12.82 -3.59
C MET A 188 6.11 12.42 -2.18
N LEU A 189 6.00 11.14 -1.83
CA LEU A 189 6.49 10.64 -0.54
C LEU A 189 8.02 10.77 -0.41
N ARG A 190 8.76 10.51 -1.46
CA ARG A 190 10.22 10.68 -1.48
C ARG A 190 10.64 12.15 -1.38
N GLU A 191 9.92 13.02 -2.07
CA GLU A 191 10.12 14.46 -2.00
C GLU A 191 9.89 14.97 -0.57
N LEU A 192 8.81 14.52 0.09
CA LEU A 192 8.54 14.85 1.50
C LEU A 192 9.62 14.30 2.43
N ALA A 193 10.02 13.04 2.28
CA ALA A 193 11.05 12.41 3.10
C ALA A 193 12.38 13.19 3.01
N ALA A 194 12.79 13.61 1.80
CA ALA A 194 13.99 14.42 1.62
C ALA A 194 13.92 15.73 2.40
N ARG A 195 12.77 16.42 2.38
CA ARG A 195 12.56 17.66 3.14
C ARG A 195 12.54 17.42 4.66
N ALA A 196 12.01 16.29 5.09
CA ALA A 196 12.00 15.87 6.50
C ALA A 196 13.36 15.31 6.98
N GLY A 197 14.42 15.34 6.16
CA GLY A 197 15.73 14.82 6.52
C GLY A 197 15.79 13.28 6.64
N ILE A 198 14.90 12.58 5.94
CA ILE A 198 14.83 11.11 5.89
C ILE A 198 15.35 10.62 4.54
N ASP A 199 16.11 9.52 4.52
CA ASP A 199 16.58 8.90 3.28
C ASP A 199 15.39 8.57 2.35
N PRO A 200 15.27 9.22 1.18
CA PRO A 200 14.15 8.98 0.26
C PRO A 200 14.07 7.54 -0.24
N THR A 201 15.17 6.76 -0.12
CA THR A 201 15.17 5.35 -0.51
C THR A 201 14.53 4.44 0.54
N ALA A 202 14.42 4.91 1.78
CA ALA A 202 13.82 4.17 2.89
C ALA A 202 12.28 4.25 2.90
N ILE A 203 11.67 5.19 2.13
CA ILE A 203 10.23 5.42 2.16
C ILE A 203 9.51 4.89 0.91
N SER A 204 8.35 4.32 1.15
CA SER A 204 7.39 3.95 0.11
C SER A 204 5.98 3.81 0.74
N PRO A 205 4.91 3.80 -0.05
CA PRO A 205 3.57 3.52 0.48
C PRO A 205 3.48 2.20 1.24
N HIS A 206 4.22 1.18 0.79
CA HIS A 206 4.25 -0.12 1.45
C HIS A 206 4.97 -0.07 2.80
N VAL A 207 6.08 0.66 2.88
CA VAL A 207 6.85 0.85 4.12
C VAL A 207 6.01 1.63 5.15
N LEU A 208 5.31 2.69 4.75
CA LEU A 208 4.42 3.45 5.64
C LEU A 208 3.28 2.57 6.18
N ARG A 209 2.64 1.79 5.32
CA ARG A 209 1.60 0.86 5.75
C ARG A 209 2.15 -0.24 6.69
N HIS A 210 3.38 -0.71 6.44
CA HIS A 210 4.03 -1.67 7.33
C HIS A 210 4.36 -1.04 8.68
N ALA A 211 4.90 0.18 8.69
CA ALA A 211 5.14 0.95 9.90
C ALA A 211 3.84 1.15 10.70
N PHE A 212 2.73 1.54 10.05
CA PHE A 212 1.42 1.61 10.71
C PHE A 212 1.05 0.31 11.41
N ALA A 213 1.16 -0.82 10.71
CA ALA A 213 0.82 -2.13 11.27
C ALA A 213 1.69 -2.48 12.49
N THR A 214 3.00 -2.27 12.38
CA THR A 214 3.97 -2.56 13.45
C THR A 214 3.75 -1.66 14.64
N HIS A 215 3.67 -0.35 14.42
CA HIS A 215 3.51 0.64 15.49
C HIS A 215 2.17 0.52 16.22
N LEU A 216 1.10 0.12 15.51
CA LEU A 216 -0.19 -0.11 16.14
C LEU A 216 -0.16 -1.37 17.04
N LEU A 217 0.55 -2.43 16.62
CA LEU A 217 0.78 -3.62 17.46
C LEU A 217 1.63 -3.30 18.69
N GLU A 218 2.70 -2.52 18.51
CA GLU A 218 3.54 -2.03 19.63
C GLU A 218 2.74 -1.18 20.61
N GLY A 219 1.74 -0.43 20.12
CA GLY A 219 0.76 0.29 20.93
C GLY A 219 -0.27 -0.60 21.65
N GLY A 220 -0.18 -1.92 21.49
CA GLY A 220 -1.06 -2.89 22.14
C GLY A 220 -2.40 -3.12 21.43
N ALA A 221 -2.45 -2.86 20.11
CA ALA A 221 -3.62 -3.23 19.32
C ALA A 221 -3.73 -4.76 19.16
N ASP A 222 -4.95 -5.26 19.14
CA ASP A 222 -5.21 -6.66 18.86
C ASP A 222 -4.88 -7.01 17.40
N LEU A 223 -4.16 -8.13 17.21
CA LEU A 223 -3.74 -8.59 15.88
C LEU A 223 -4.94 -8.85 14.96
N ARG A 224 -6.05 -9.35 15.48
CA ARG A 224 -7.27 -9.63 14.71
C ARG A 224 -7.90 -8.32 14.21
N ALA A 225 -7.99 -7.31 15.05
CA ALA A 225 -8.47 -5.98 14.67
C ALA A 225 -7.59 -5.37 13.56
N LEU A 226 -6.27 -5.51 13.70
CA LEU A 226 -5.32 -5.06 12.69
C LEU A 226 -5.47 -5.80 11.35
N GLN A 227 -5.62 -7.12 11.37
CA GLN A 227 -5.86 -7.93 10.16
C GLN A 227 -7.13 -7.52 9.42
N LEU A 228 -8.21 -7.22 10.17
CA LEU A 228 -9.46 -6.72 9.62
C LEU A 228 -9.27 -5.36 8.93
N MET A 229 -8.60 -4.40 9.59
CA MET A 229 -8.30 -3.08 9.02
C MET A 229 -7.45 -3.18 7.75
N LEU A 230 -6.46 -4.07 7.74
CA LEU A 230 -5.56 -4.25 6.61
C LEU A 230 -6.21 -5.04 5.46
N GLY A 231 -7.34 -5.71 5.66
CA GLY A 231 -8.03 -6.48 4.63
C GLY A 231 -7.22 -7.68 4.18
N HIS A 232 -6.75 -8.52 5.12
CA HIS A 232 -6.17 -9.83 4.83
C HIS A 232 -7.30 -10.80 4.47
N ALA A 233 -7.29 -11.35 3.25
CA ALA A 233 -8.40 -12.03 2.61
C ALA A 233 -8.80 -13.40 3.21
N ASP A 234 -8.00 -13.98 4.09
CA ASP A 234 -8.24 -15.34 4.61
C ASP A 234 -9.20 -15.40 5.82
N ILE A 235 -9.66 -14.26 6.31
CA ILE A 235 -10.69 -14.23 7.34
C ILE A 235 -12.00 -13.87 6.66
N ALA A 236 -12.64 -14.91 6.08
CA ALA A 236 -13.99 -14.82 5.59
C ALA A 236 -14.93 -14.40 6.71
N THR A 237 -15.47 -13.19 6.63
CA THR A 237 -16.86 -12.90 6.98
C THR A 237 -17.13 -11.42 6.85
N THR A 238 -17.74 -11.05 5.76
CA THR A 238 -18.37 -9.73 5.55
C THR A 238 -19.61 -9.54 6.48
N GLU A 239 -19.93 -10.51 7.27
CA GLU A 239 -21.21 -10.55 8.00
C GLU A 239 -21.19 -9.98 9.43
N ILE A 240 -20.06 -9.52 9.97
CA ILE A 240 -20.00 -9.08 11.38
C ILE A 240 -19.31 -7.72 11.52
N TYR A 241 -19.69 -6.73 10.71
CA TYR A 241 -19.46 -5.36 11.11
C TYR A 241 -20.72 -4.80 11.77
N THR A 242 -20.90 -5.06 13.04
CA THR A 242 -21.86 -4.32 13.85
C THR A 242 -21.34 -2.89 14.06
N HIS A 243 -22.25 -1.92 14.22
CA HIS A 243 -21.87 -0.53 14.58
C HIS A 243 -20.97 -0.44 15.83
N VAL A 244 -20.99 -1.47 16.69
CA VAL A 244 -20.16 -1.57 17.89
C VAL A 244 -18.70 -1.87 17.54
N ASP A 245 -18.41 -2.71 16.54
CA ASP A 245 -17.05 -3.05 16.15
C ASP A 245 -16.36 -1.89 15.42
N SER A 246 -17.10 -1.14 14.60
CA SER A 246 -16.55 0.04 13.91
C SER A 246 -16.14 1.15 14.88
N ARG A 247 -16.93 1.42 15.93
CA ARG A 247 -16.57 2.40 16.98
C ARG A 247 -15.32 1.98 17.74
N ARG A 248 -15.21 0.68 18.10
CA ARG A 248 -14.00 0.15 18.75
C ARG A 248 -12.77 0.31 17.88
N LEU A 249 -12.88 0.13 16.56
CA LEU A 249 -11.75 0.35 15.63
C LEU A 249 -11.36 1.82 15.55
N VAL A 250 -12.32 2.74 15.53
CA VAL A 250 -12.06 4.20 15.57
C VAL A 250 -11.39 4.59 16.89
N GLU A 251 -11.89 4.11 18.02
CA GLU A 251 -11.27 4.34 19.33
C GLU A 251 -9.85 3.76 19.41
N LEU A 252 -9.63 2.57 18.87
CA LEU A 252 -8.32 1.93 18.84
C LEU A 252 -7.32 2.77 18.04
N VAL A 253 -7.73 3.27 16.87
CA VAL A 253 -6.88 4.16 16.06
C VAL A 253 -6.61 5.47 16.81
N ASN A 254 -7.62 6.08 17.41
CA ASN A 254 -7.45 7.36 18.11
C ASN A 254 -6.65 7.25 19.41
N LYS A 255 -6.76 6.13 20.16
CA LYS A 255 -6.08 5.94 21.46
C LYS A 255 -4.70 5.26 21.35
N ARG A 256 -4.53 4.34 20.39
CA ARG A 256 -3.32 3.52 20.27
C ARG A 256 -2.44 3.92 19.08
N HIS A 257 -2.91 4.85 18.26
CA HIS A 257 -2.12 5.36 17.15
C HIS A 257 -0.92 6.16 17.71
N PRO A 258 0.31 5.92 17.22
CA PRO A 258 1.49 6.60 17.73
C PRO A 258 1.38 8.13 17.70
N LEU A 259 0.70 8.67 16.67
CA LEU A 259 0.48 10.10 16.52
C LEU A 259 -0.58 10.69 17.47
N ALA A 260 -1.35 9.87 18.19
CA ALA A 260 -2.29 10.38 19.21
C ALA A 260 -1.55 11.11 20.34
N ARG A 261 -0.27 10.82 20.54
CA ARG A 261 0.59 11.51 21.53
C ARG A 261 1.09 12.88 21.07
N MET A 262 1.10 13.13 19.75
CA MET A 262 1.54 14.43 19.20
C MET A 262 0.52 15.56 19.41
N ASP A 263 -0.74 15.23 19.66
CA ASP A 263 -1.82 16.21 19.80
C ASP A 263 -1.93 16.79 21.21
N GLY A 264 -1.03 16.44 22.14
CA GLY A 264 -1.00 16.98 23.51
C GLY A 264 -2.25 16.63 24.35
N VAL A 265 -3.07 15.70 23.89
CA VAL A 265 -4.21 15.19 24.65
C VAL A 265 -3.69 14.14 25.62
N ASP A 266 -3.26 14.60 26.76
CA ASP A 266 -2.99 13.78 27.95
C ASP A 266 -4.33 13.17 28.39
N LEU A 267 -4.66 12.00 27.87
CA LEU A 267 -5.82 11.24 28.34
C LEU A 267 -5.43 10.64 29.70
N ALA A 268 -5.65 11.43 30.75
CA ALA A 268 -5.61 10.97 32.13
C ALA A 268 -6.37 9.63 32.22
N GLU A 269 -5.69 8.60 32.69
CA GLU A 269 -6.31 7.33 33.04
C GLU A 269 -7.45 7.62 34.04
N PRO A 270 -8.62 7.02 33.87
CA PRO A 270 -9.62 7.08 34.94
C PRO A 270 -9.04 6.31 36.13
N SER A 271 -8.76 7.03 37.19
CA SER A 271 -8.43 6.47 38.51
C SER A 271 -9.50 5.48 38.91
N SER A 272 -9.08 4.32 39.33
CA SER A 272 -9.72 3.12 39.85
C SER A 272 -11.02 3.32 40.60
#